data_63e6c1c974571e4d34783b1bfdb0e6f2
#
_entry.id   63e6c1c974571e4d34783b1bfdb0e6f2
#
_cell.length_a   1.000
_cell.length_b   1.000
_cell.length_c   1.000
_cell.angle_alpha   90.00
_cell.angle_beta   90.00
_cell.angle_gamma   90.00
#
_symmetry.space_group_name_H-M   'P 1'
#
loop_
_entity.id
_entity.type
_entity.pdbx_description
1 polymer ?
#
loop_
_entity_poly.entity_id
_entity_poly.type
_entity_poly.pdbx_seq_one_letter_code
_entity_poly.pdbx_strand_id
1 'polypeptide(L)'
;MRLALLHLRTQRPRDPGFQQALDELNAGTRTAVEALGWKADFVPCAEVPESATREIAAGADAVVILGGEDVDPRFYGGAPLYREAGHHEPLADAAQIAVVRDALATGQPLLGICRGHQLLNVALGGSLIQHLPTASQHRGPGSGDAAYASSLVVVDRFTDLAQDVVAQPLCSHHQAVDRLGQGLLTAARAPDGVIEAIVHTSAPLTGVQWHPEHPSVSLTQLTGLLRRLERQHRRAEVARLPPRSA
;
A
#
# COMPACT_ATOMS: atom_id res chain seq x y z
N MET A 1 -8.16 8.41 15.46
CA MET A 1 -8.39 8.36 13.99
C MET A 1 -9.24 7.15 13.62
N ARG A 2 -9.98 7.24 12.51
CA ARG A 2 -10.68 6.14 11.85
C ARG A 2 -10.03 5.88 10.49
N LEU A 3 -9.66 4.64 10.22
CA LEU A 3 -9.03 4.23 8.96
C LEU A 3 -10.01 3.41 8.11
N ALA A 4 -9.96 3.58 6.78
CA ALA A 4 -10.46 2.60 5.84
C ALA A 4 -9.29 1.72 5.39
N LEU A 5 -9.37 0.42 5.68
CA LEU A 5 -8.37 -0.59 5.31
C LEU A 5 -8.93 -1.38 4.13
N LEU A 6 -8.47 -1.06 2.93
CA LEU A 6 -8.96 -1.66 1.70
C LEU A 6 -8.16 -2.93 1.38
N HIS A 7 -8.79 -4.09 1.43
CA HIS A 7 -8.25 -5.36 0.99
C HIS A 7 -9.11 -5.95 -0.13
N LEU A 8 -8.67 -7.05 -0.76
CA LEU A 8 -9.39 -7.58 -1.91
C LEU A 8 -10.63 -8.35 -1.52
N ARG A 9 -10.49 -9.41 -0.71
CA ARG A 9 -11.60 -10.28 -0.33
C ARG A 9 -11.38 -10.97 1.00
N THR A 10 -12.47 -11.43 1.60
CA THR A 10 -12.45 -12.06 2.92
C THR A 10 -11.94 -13.51 2.88
N GLN A 11 -12.16 -14.24 1.79
CA GLN A 11 -11.79 -15.66 1.70
C GLN A 11 -11.29 -16.05 0.31
N ARG A 12 -10.34 -17.01 0.28
CA ARG A 12 -9.73 -17.61 -0.92
C ARG A 12 -9.77 -19.14 -0.83
N PRO A 13 -10.95 -19.79 -1.05
CA PRO A 13 -11.09 -21.23 -0.83
C PRO A 13 -10.15 -22.08 -1.70
N ARG A 14 -9.67 -21.53 -2.84
CA ARG A 14 -8.78 -22.22 -3.79
C ARG A 14 -7.30 -22.08 -3.44
N ASP A 15 -6.96 -21.17 -2.52
CA ASP A 15 -5.59 -20.92 -2.06
C ASP A 15 -5.57 -20.65 -0.55
N PRO A 16 -5.72 -21.70 0.28
CA PRO A 16 -5.75 -21.55 1.74
C PRO A 16 -4.42 -21.11 2.33
N GLY A 17 -3.29 -21.42 1.68
CA GLY A 17 -1.98 -20.96 2.11
C GLY A 17 -1.79 -19.46 1.95
N PHE A 18 -2.18 -18.92 0.80
CA PHE A 18 -2.16 -17.49 0.57
C PHE A 18 -3.19 -16.73 1.45
N GLN A 19 -4.38 -17.33 1.66
CA GLN A 19 -5.36 -16.79 2.61
C GLN A 19 -4.75 -16.65 4.01
N GLN A 20 -4.10 -17.69 4.52
CA GLN A 20 -3.47 -17.63 5.84
C GLN A 20 -2.41 -16.53 5.93
N ALA A 21 -1.55 -16.40 4.93
CA ALA A 21 -0.54 -15.33 4.91
C ALA A 21 -1.17 -13.93 4.97
N LEU A 22 -2.26 -13.69 4.22
CA LEU A 22 -2.96 -12.41 4.25
C LEU A 22 -3.70 -12.18 5.58
N ASP A 23 -4.24 -13.23 6.20
CA ASP A 23 -4.88 -13.12 7.52
C ASP A 23 -3.85 -12.75 8.61
N GLU A 24 -2.63 -13.26 8.53
CA GLU A 24 -1.52 -12.89 9.42
C GLU A 24 -1.12 -11.41 9.24
N LEU A 25 -1.01 -10.92 7.99
CA LEU A 25 -0.74 -9.52 7.71
C LEU A 25 -1.88 -8.60 8.18
N ASN A 26 -3.13 -9.00 7.97
CA ASN A 26 -4.31 -8.28 8.44
C ASN A 26 -4.35 -8.24 9.99
N ALA A 27 -3.95 -9.32 10.67
CA ALA A 27 -3.82 -9.36 12.12
C ALA A 27 -2.74 -8.39 12.62
N GLY A 28 -1.58 -8.36 11.97
CA GLY A 28 -0.52 -7.39 12.28
C GLY A 28 -0.98 -5.94 12.06
N THR A 29 -1.74 -5.69 10.99
CA THR A 29 -2.36 -4.36 10.75
C THR A 29 -3.31 -3.99 11.87
N ARG A 30 -4.19 -4.91 12.28
CA ARG A 30 -5.13 -4.69 13.40
C ARG A 30 -4.40 -4.37 14.69
N THR A 31 -3.37 -5.15 15.02
CA THR A 31 -2.54 -4.95 16.21
C THR A 31 -1.90 -3.55 16.22
N ALA A 32 -1.37 -3.09 15.09
CA ALA A 32 -0.76 -1.77 14.99
C ALA A 32 -1.78 -0.63 15.15
N VAL A 33 -2.98 -0.78 14.58
CA VAL A 33 -4.09 0.20 14.72
C VAL A 33 -4.58 0.26 16.16
N GLU A 34 -4.78 -0.89 16.80
CA GLU A 34 -5.23 -0.98 18.21
C GLU A 34 -4.20 -0.40 19.18
N ALA A 35 -2.90 -0.62 18.94
CA ALA A 35 -1.83 -0.05 19.74
C ALA A 35 -1.81 1.49 19.70
N LEU A 36 -2.35 2.10 18.65
CA LEU A 36 -2.52 3.55 18.54
C LEU A 36 -3.85 4.06 19.13
N GLY A 37 -4.73 3.16 19.59
CA GLY A 37 -6.07 3.50 20.08
C GLY A 37 -7.01 3.96 18.96
N TRP A 38 -6.77 3.57 17.72
CA TRP A 38 -7.57 3.97 16.54
C TRP A 38 -8.64 2.93 16.20
N LYS A 39 -9.54 3.31 15.30
CA LYS A 39 -10.56 2.44 14.73
C LYS A 39 -10.27 2.19 13.26
N ALA A 40 -10.61 1.01 12.75
CA ALA A 40 -10.47 0.69 11.35
C ALA A 40 -11.65 -0.14 10.84
N ASP A 41 -12.07 0.16 9.60
CA ASP A 41 -13.03 -0.61 8.84
C ASP A 41 -12.27 -1.39 7.76
N PHE A 42 -12.30 -2.72 7.83
CA PHE A 42 -11.77 -3.59 6.77
C PHE A 42 -12.79 -3.72 5.65
N VAL A 43 -12.44 -3.31 4.44
CA VAL A 43 -13.34 -3.26 3.28
C VAL A 43 -12.90 -4.25 2.22
N PRO A 44 -13.65 -5.34 1.98
CA PRO A 44 -13.33 -6.35 0.95
C PRO A 44 -13.80 -5.85 -0.42
N CYS A 45 -12.96 -5.11 -1.14
CA CYS A 45 -13.31 -4.36 -2.36
C CYS A 45 -13.80 -5.22 -3.53
N ALA A 46 -13.54 -6.53 -3.55
CA ALA A 46 -14.10 -7.45 -4.55
C ALA A 46 -15.52 -7.95 -4.17
N GLU A 47 -15.98 -7.69 -2.94
CA GLU A 47 -17.23 -8.21 -2.39
C GLU A 47 -18.27 -7.10 -2.17
N VAL A 48 -17.86 -5.85 -2.32
CA VAL A 48 -18.77 -4.69 -2.18
C VAL A 48 -18.72 -3.81 -3.45
N PRO A 49 -19.79 -3.06 -3.76
CA PRO A 49 -19.78 -2.15 -4.89
C PRO A 49 -18.69 -1.06 -4.77
N GLU A 50 -18.15 -0.59 -5.90
CA GLU A 50 -17.21 0.53 -5.95
C GLU A 50 -17.70 1.76 -5.17
N SER A 51 -19.01 2.10 -5.32
CA SER A 51 -19.63 3.23 -4.61
C SER A 51 -19.53 3.11 -3.09
N ALA A 52 -19.76 1.89 -2.55
CA ALA A 52 -19.65 1.63 -1.11
C ALA A 52 -18.18 1.72 -0.64
N THR A 53 -17.24 1.19 -1.42
CA THR A 53 -15.80 1.32 -1.13
C THR A 53 -15.40 2.80 -1.04
N ARG A 54 -15.81 3.61 -2.01
CA ARG A 54 -15.50 5.04 -2.05
C ARG A 54 -16.17 5.82 -0.92
N GLU A 55 -17.42 5.49 -0.58
CA GLU A 55 -18.15 6.12 0.52
C GLU A 55 -17.48 5.86 1.87
N ILE A 56 -17.09 4.59 2.14
CA ILE A 56 -16.39 4.22 3.38
C ILE A 56 -15.02 4.91 3.44
N ALA A 57 -14.28 4.93 2.32
CA ALA A 57 -13.00 5.60 2.23
C ALA A 57 -13.12 7.12 2.49
N ALA A 58 -14.09 7.78 1.88
CA ALA A 58 -14.34 9.21 2.06
C ALA A 58 -14.75 9.59 3.50
N GLY A 59 -15.41 8.67 4.22
CA GLY A 59 -15.80 8.85 5.63
C GLY A 59 -14.68 8.58 6.64
N ALA A 60 -13.50 8.17 6.19
CA ALA A 60 -12.34 7.90 7.05
C ALA A 60 -11.39 9.10 7.12
N ASP A 61 -10.62 9.20 8.20
CA ASP A 61 -9.56 10.21 8.35
C ASP A 61 -8.36 9.94 7.43
N ALA A 62 -8.11 8.66 7.11
CA ALA A 62 -7.09 8.22 6.18
C ALA A 62 -7.43 6.84 5.59
N VAL A 63 -6.80 6.51 4.48
CA VAL A 63 -6.97 5.23 3.77
C VAL A 63 -5.67 4.43 3.80
N VAL A 64 -5.77 3.11 3.97
CA VAL A 64 -4.67 2.18 3.72
C VAL A 64 -5.12 1.13 2.71
N ILE A 65 -4.39 1.00 1.61
CA ILE A 65 -4.60 -0.09 0.63
C ILE A 65 -3.59 -1.18 0.94
N LEU A 66 -4.09 -2.35 1.33
CA LEU A 66 -3.29 -3.49 1.77
C LEU A 66 -2.75 -4.31 0.58
N GLY A 67 -1.86 -5.26 0.90
CA GLY A 67 -1.33 -6.25 -0.02
C GLY A 67 -2.40 -7.22 -0.55
N GLY A 68 -2.01 -8.09 -1.47
CA GLY A 68 -2.88 -9.10 -2.07
C GLY A 68 -2.40 -9.55 -3.44
N GLU A 69 -3.30 -10.09 -4.24
CA GLU A 69 -3.11 -10.55 -5.60
C GLU A 69 -2.55 -9.46 -6.53
N ASP A 70 -1.97 -9.86 -7.65
CA ASP A 70 -1.43 -8.95 -8.66
C ASP A 70 -2.49 -7.98 -9.20
N VAL A 71 -2.06 -6.75 -9.52
CA VAL A 71 -2.92 -5.77 -10.22
C VAL A 71 -3.18 -6.24 -11.64
N ASP A 72 -4.44 -6.19 -12.09
CA ASP A 72 -4.84 -6.61 -13.43
C ASP A 72 -4.10 -5.79 -14.51
N PRO A 73 -3.42 -6.46 -15.46
CA PRO A 73 -2.62 -5.81 -16.51
C PRO A 73 -3.34 -4.76 -17.34
N ARG A 74 -4.66 -4.84 -17.46
CA ARG A 74 -5.48 -3.87 -18.19
C ARG A 74 -5.33 -2.44 -17.69
N PHE A 75 -5.02 -2.25 -16.40
CA PHE A 75 -4.95 -0.93 -15.77
C PHE A 75 -3.61 -0.20 -16.01
N TYR A 76 -2.56 -0.93 -16.44
CA TYR A 76 -1.24 -0.34 -16.68
C TYR A 76 -0.64 -0.69 -18.06
N GLY A 77 -1.45 -1.32 -18.94
CA GLY A 77 -1.01 -1.68 -20.29
C GLY A 77 -0.04 -2.86 -20.34
N GLY A 78 -0.06 -3.72 -19.32
CA GLY A 78 0.74 -4.93 -19.26
C GLY A 78 0.23 -6.05 -20.17
N ALA A 79 1.07 -7.07 -20.40
CA ALA A 79 0.66 -8.27 -21.14
C ALA A 79 -0.36 -9.08 -20.31
N PRO A 80 -1.42 -9.62 -20.93
CA PRO A 80 -2.43 -10.39 -20.20
C PRO A 80 -1.90 -11.72 -19.64
N LEU A 81 -0.83 -12.24 -20.23
CA LEU A 81 -0.12 -13.44 -19.78
C LEU A 81 1.34 -13.08 -19.51
N TYR A 82 1.79 -13.39 -18.32
CA TYR A 82 3.17 -13.15 -17.87
C TYR A 82 3.61 -14.26 -16.90
N ARG A 83 4.89 -14.34 -16.65
CA ARG A 83 5.46 -15.35 -15.74
C ARG A 83 4.89 -15.17 -14.33
N GLU A 84 4.42 -16.27 -13.74
CA GLU A 84 3.84 -16.34 -12.40
C GLU A 84 2.59 -15.46 -12.21
N ALA A 85 1.87 -15.14 -13.30
CA ALA A 85 0.59 -14.46 -13.22
C ALA A 85 -0.38 -15.22 -12.33
N GLY A 86 -0.87 -14.56 -11.29
CA GLY A 86 -1.87 -15.09 -10.36
C GLY A 86 -3.31 -14.77 -10.80
N HIS A 87 -4.22 -14.87 -9.85
CA HIS A 87 -5.59 -14.40 -10.02
C HIS A 87 -5.64 -12.86 -9.96
N HIS A 88 -6.53 -12.25 -10.72
CA HIS A 88 -6.76 -10.81 -10.71
C HIS A 88 -8.19 -10.49 -10.24
N GLU A 89 -8.34 -9.34 -9.57
CA GLU A 89 -9.62 -8.83 -9.06
C GLU A 89 -9.94 -7.45 -9.67
N PRO A 90 -10.29 -7.39 -10.98
CA PRO A 90 -10.40 -6.12 -11.70
C PRO A 90 -11.46 -5.16 -11.16
N LEU A 91 -12.50 -5.67 -10.50
CA LEU A 91 -13.51 -4.82 -9.85
C LEU A 91 -12.95 -4.13 -8.60
N ALA A 92 -12.16 -4.88 -7.81
CA ALA A 92 -11.47 -4.31 -6.66
C ALA A 92 -10.37 -3.33 -7.08
N ASP A 93 -9.62 -3.66 -8.15
CA ASP A 93 -8.62 -2.75 -8.73
C ASP A 93 -9.26 -1.42 -9.15
N ALA A 94 -10.38 -1.48 -9.88
CA ALA A 94 -11.09 -0.27 -10.32
C ALA A 94 -11.56 0.57 -9.13
N ALA A 95 -12.16 -0.05 -8.11
CA ALA A 95 -12.63 0.62 -6.91
C ALA A 95 -11.48 1.29 -6.14
N GLN A 96 -10.36 0.60 -5.95
CA GLN A 96 -9.21 1.13 -5.24
C GLN A 96 -8.48 2.21 -6.03
N ILE A 97 -8.41 2.11 -7.37
CA ILE A 97 -7.92 3.18 -8.26
C ILE A 97 -8.78 4.44 -8.13
N ALA A 98 -10.10 4.28 -8.08
CA ALA A 98 -11.01 5.41 -7.86
C ALA A 98 -10.75 6.08 -6.50
N VAL A 99 -10.58 5.30 -5.43
CA VAL A 99 -10.24 5.83 -4.09
C VAL A 99 -8.91 6.58 -4.09
N VAL A 100 -7.87 6.09 -4.78
CA VAL A 100 -6.58 6.83 -4.90
C VAL A 100 -6.80 8.19 -5.56
N ARG A 101 -7.58 8.25 -6.64
CA ARG A 101 -7.89 9.50 -7.35
C ARG A 101 -8.71 10.46 -6.49
N ASP A 102 -9.67 9.95 -5.74
CA ASP A 102 -10.45 10.74 -4.77
C ASP A 102 -9.54 11.30 -3.66
N ALA A 103 -8.64 10.48 -3.11
CA ALA A 103 -7.68 10.90 -2.10
C ALA A 103 -6.73 12.00 -2.62
N LEU A 104 -6.25 11.87 -3.87
CA LEU A 104 -5.47 12.92 -4.52
C LEU A 104 -6.27 14.24 -4.64
N ALA A 105 -7.51 14.15 -5.10
CA ALA A 105 -8.35 15.34 -5.34
C ALA A 105 -8.75 16.06 -4.04
N THR A 106 -8.95 15.29 -2.94
CA THR A 106 -9.41 15.83 -1.65
C THR A 106 -8.28 16.16 -0.68
N GLY A 107 -7.05 15.71 -0.97
CA GLY A 107 -5.91 15.78 -0.06
C GLY A 107 -6.06 14.84 1.15
N GLN A 108 -6.80 13.74 1.01
CA GLN A 108 -6.94 12.72 2.04
C GLN A 108 -5.65 11.89 2.14
N PRO A 109 -5.09 11.67 3.33
CA PRO A 109 -3.91 10.82 3.49
C PRO A 109 -4.17 9.38 3.06
N LEU A 110 -3.22 8.82 2.28
CA LEU A 110 -3.30 7.45 1.81
C LEU A 110 -1.95 6.76 1.87
N LEU A 111 -1.95 5.52 2.40
CA LEU A 111 -0.82 4.60 2.38
C LEU A 111 -1.16 3.38 1.52
N GLY A 112 -0.31 3.07 0.54
CA GLY A 112 -0.34 1.82 -0.22
C GLY A 112 0.74 0.86 0.26
N ILE A 113 0.40 -0.38 0.57
CA ILE A 113 1.33 -1.42 1.02
C ILE A 113 1.41 -2.53 -0.04
N CYS A 114 2.62 -2.90 -0.46
CA CYS A 114 2.93 -3.92 -1.45
C CYS A 114 2.09 -3.73 -2.72
N ARG A 115 1.04 -4.51 -2.94
CA ARG A 115 0.11 -4.30 -4.04
C ARG A 115 -0.51 -2.88 -4.01
N GLY A 116 -0.84 -2.35 -2.83
CA GLY A 116 -1.37 -0.98 -2.70
C GLY A 116 -0.38 0.10 -3.17
N HIS A 117 0.92 -0.10 -2.99
CA HIS A 117 1.98 0.75 -3.55
C HIS A 117 1.97 0.71 -5.09
N GLN A 118 1.87 -0.48 -5.67
CA GLN A 118 1.79 -0.66 -7.13
C GLN A 118 0.52 -0.01 -7.70
N LEU A 119 -0.61 -0.22 -7.02
CA LEU A 119 -1.90 0.33 -7.42
C LEU A 119 -1.92 1.87 -7.33
N LEU A 120 -1.28 2.46 -6.31
CA LEU A 120 -1.09 3.91 -6.22
C LEU A 120 -0.35 4.44 -7.45
N ASN A 121 0.72 3.77 -7.88
CA ASN A 121 1.46 4.11 -9.09
C ASN A 121 0.59 4.02 -10.35
N VAL A 122 -0.14 2.92 -10.51
CA VAL A 122 -1.03 2.66 -11.66
C VAL A 122 -2.18 3.67 -11.72
N ALA A 123 -2.79 4.01 -10.59
CA ALA A 123 -3.87 4.98 -10.51
C ALA A 123 -3.48 6.37 -11.04
N LEU A 124 -2.20 6.72 -10.95
CA LEU A 124 -1.60 7.97 -11.43
C LEU A 124 -0.93 7.84 -12.81
N GLY A 125 -1.18 6.73 -13.53
CA GLY A 125 -0.73 6.52 -14.91
C GLY A 125 0.68 5.92 -15.03
N GLY A 126 1.22 5.34 -13.97
CA GLY A 126 2.46 4.58 -14.00
C GLY A 126 2.28 3.17 -14.58
N SER A 127 3.40 2.43 -14.72
CA SER A 127 3.42 1.03 -15.17
C SER A 127 4.14 0.12 -14.18
N LEU A 128 3.97 -1.19 -14.36
CA LEU A 128 4.59 -2.22 -13.52
C LEU A 128 5.48 -3.14 -14.34
N ILE A 129 6.57 -3.61 -13.73
CA ILE A 129 7.31 -4.80 -14.13
C ILE A 129 6.49 -5.98 -13.64
N GLN A 130 6.00 -6.81 -14.57
CA GLN A 130 5.09 -7.92 -14.27
C GLN A 130 5.79 -9.10 -13.59
N HIS A 131 7.09 -9.25 -13.81
CA HIS A 131 7.91 -10.23 -13.12
C HIS A 131 9.37 -9.77 -13.11
N LEU A 132 9.90 -9.56 -11.90
CA LEU A 132 11.28 -9.15 -11.68
C LEU A 132 12.23 -10.29 -12.03
N PRO A 133 13.29 -10.06 -12.82
CA PRO A 133 14.39 -11.02 -12.98
C PRO A 133 15.05 -11.40 -11.63
N THR A 134 15.05 -10.47 -10.70
CA THR A 134 15.62 -10.57 -9.35
C THR A 134 14.58 -10.94 -8.28
N ALA A 135 13.41 -11.49 -8.65
CA ALA A 135 12.33 -11.79 -7.72
C ALA A 135 12.76 -12.60 -6.46
N SER A 136 13.78 -13.47 -6.59
CA SER A 136 14.34 -14.21 -5.47
C SER A 136 15.05 -13.35 -4.40
N GLN A 137 15.34 -12.09 -4.72
CA GLN A 137 15.89 -11.12 -3.76
C GLN A 137 14.78 -10.36 -3.01
N HIS A 138 13.55 -10.41 -3.53
CA HIS A 138 12.37 -9.67 -3.03
C HIS A 138 11.31 -10.59 -2.43
N ARG A 139 11.55 -11.90 -2.39
CA ARG A 139 10.69 -12.87 -1.70
C ARG A 139 11.51 -14.09 -1.27
N GLY A 140 11.09 -14.70 -0.17
CA GLY A 140 11.68 -15.95 0.30
C GLY A 140 11.23 -17.15 -0.54
N PRO A 141 11.96 -18.28 -0.42
CA PRO A 141 11.69 -19.50 -1.19
C PRO A 141 10.55 -20.37 -0.64
N GLY A 142 10.01 -20.03 0.54
CA GLY A 142 9.08 -20.87 1.29
C GLY A 142 7.68 -20.26 1.43
N SER A 143 6.96 -20.69 2.47
CA SER A 143 5.67 -20.18 2.89
C SER A 143 5.74 -19.67 4.35
N GLY A 144 4.72 -18.96 4.82
CA GLY A 144 4.76 -18.30 6.14
C GLY A 144 5.93 -17.32 6.21
N ASP A 145 6.63 -17.26 7.34
CA ASP A 145 7.80 -16.36 7.51
C ASP A 145 8.90 -16.60 6.46
N ALA A 146 9.05 -17.82 5.95
CA ALA A 146 10.02 -18.15 4.90
C ALA A 146 9.62 -17.62 3.51
N ALA A 147 8.43 -17.06 3.33
CA ALA A 147 8.02 -16.36 2.12
C ALA A 147 8.60 -14.93 2.02
N TYR A 148 9.17 -14.42 3.10
CA TYR A 148 9.70 -13.06 3.15
C TYR A 148 11.22 -13.05 3.01
N ALA A 149 11.72 -12.14 2.16
CA ALA A 149 13.13 -11.78 2.11
C ALA A 149 13.34 -10.51 2.92
N SER A 150 14.39 -10.50 3.76
CA SER A 150 14.86 -9.25 4.37
C SER A 150 15.69 -8.49 3.35
N SER A 151 15.20 -7.37 2.86
CA SER A 151 15.86 -6.54 1.87
C SER A 151 16.55 -5.34 2.53
N LEU A 152 17.70 -4.94 2.01
CA LEU A 152 18.28 -3.64 2.33
C LEU A 152 17.61 -2.60 1.46
N VAL A 153 17.00 -1.57 2.07
CA VAL A 153 16.37 -0.47 1.34
C VAL A 153 17.09 0.83 1.66
N VAL A 154 17.54 1.51 0.62
CA VAL A 154 18.14 2.83 0.74
C VAL A 154 17.04 3.88 0.61
N VAL A 155 16.71 4.55 1.71
CA VAL A 155 15.71 5.62 1.74
C VAL A 155 16.34 6.93 1.27
N ASP A 156 15.66 7.62 0.37
CA ASP A 156 16.07 8.93 -0.08
C ASP A 156 15.91 9.96 1.06
N ARG A 157 17.04 10.55 1.47
CA ARG A 157 17.09 11.56 2.55
C ARG A 157 16.32 12.85 2.24
N PHE A 158 15.97 13.09 0.99
CA PHE A 158 15.17 14.24 0.58
C PHE A 158 13.66 14.03 0.77
N THR A 159 13.24 12.82 1.15
CA THR A 159 11.87 12.53 1.53
C THR A 159 11.75 12.45 3.05
N ASP A 160 10.62 12.86 3.59
CA ASP A 160 10.32 12.75 5.03
C ASP A 160 10.03 11.31 5.48
N LEU A 161 10.00 10.36 4.53
CA LEU A 161 9.82 8.94 4.80
C LEU A 161 10.98 8.34 5.62
N ALA A 162 12.19 8.86 5.48
CA ALA A 162 13.37 8.39 6.22
C ALA A 162 13.21 8.45 7.74
N GLN A 163 12.31 9.31 8.24
CA GLN A 163 12.02 9.43 9.68
C GLN A 163 11.06 8.34 10.19
N ASP A 164 10.33 7.70 9.28
CA ASP A 164 9.27 6.74 9.59
C ASP A 164 9.65 5.29 9.28
N VAL A 165 10.78 5.07 8.58
CA VAL A 165 11.26 3.75 8.16
C VAL A 165 12.39 3.28 9.05
N VAL A 166 12.18 2.15 9.71
CA VAL A 166 13.19 1.43 10.50
C VAL A 166 13.77 0.29 9.67
N ALA A 167 15.05 -0.01 9.89
CA ALA A 167 15.84 -0.98 9.13
C ALA A 167 15.19 -2.37 8.96
N GLN A 168 15.54 -3.05 7.87
CA GLN A 168 15.17 -4.41 7.48
C GLN A 168 13.69 -4.61 7.10
N PRO A 169 13.23 -4.02 5.97
CA PRO A 169 11.93 -4.32 5.40
C PRO A 169 11.82 -5.79 5.01
N LEU A 170 10.63 -6.36 5.21
CA LEU A 170 10.27 -7.72 4.82
C LEU A 170 9.53 -7.67 3.49
N CYS A 171 10.14 -8.21 2.43
CA CYS A 171 9.62 -8.21 1.07
C CYS A 171 9.06 -9.57 0.68
N SER A 172 7.90 -9.58 0.01
CA SER A 172 7.31 -10.78 -0.58
C SER A 172 6.58 -10.41 -1.87
N HIS A 173 7.35 -10.03 -2.91
CA HIS A 173 6.78 -9.62 -4.18
C HIS A 173 7.65 -10.07 -5.37
N HIS A 174 7.02 -10.26 -6.54
CA HIS A 174 7.69 -10.53 -7.81
C HIS A 174 7.40 -9.44 -8.86
N GLN A 175 6.43 -8.57 -8.59
CA GLN A 175 6.14 -7.38 -9.38
C GLN A 175 6.72 -6.14 -8.72
N ALA A 176 6.97 -5.09 -9.50
CA ALA A 176 7.45 -3.81 -8.98
C ALA A 176 6.99 -2.64 -9.87
N VAL A 177 7.09 -1.43 -9.35
CA VAL A 177 6.92 -0.21 -10.14
C VAL A 177 8.02 -0.12 -11.20
N ASP A 178 7.58 0.14 -12.45
CA ASP A 178 8.45 0.38 -13.62
C ASP A 178 8.55 1.89 -13.86
N ARG A 179 7.59 2.47 -14.55
CA ARG A 179 7.49 3.92 -14.77
C ARG A 179 6.60 4.56 -13.73
N LEU A 180 7.12 5.62 -13.11
CA LEU A 180 6.35 6.38 -12.10
C LEU A 180 5.13 7.06 -12.72
N GLY A 181 4.04 7.06 -11.97
CA GLY A 181 2.85 7.85 -12.23
C GLY A 181 3.08 9.34 -12.03
N GLN A 182 2.14 10.15 -12.50
CA GLN A 182 2.24 11.62 -12.46
C GLN A 182 2.34 12.11 -10.99
N GLY A 183 3.29 12.98 -10.74
CA GLY A 183 3.50 13.61 -9.44
C GLY A 183 4.18 12.71 -8.40
N LEU A 184 4.52 11.46 -8.74
CA LEU A 184 5.23 10.55 -7.85
C LEU A 184 6.74 10.74 -7.94
N LEU A 185 7.40 10.58 -6.79
CA LEU A 185 8.85 10.50 -6.65
C LEU A 185 9.21 9.18 -5.99
N THR A 186 10.36 8.63 -6.37
CA THR A 186 10.98 7.53 -5.63
C THR A 186 11.42 8.03 -4.26
N ALA A 187 11.01 7.32 -3.21
CA ALA A 187 11.41 7.61 -1.84
C ALA A 187 12.39 6.57 -1.29
N ALA A 188 12.41 5.36 -1.84
CA ALA A 188 13.38 4.33 -1.48
C ALA A 188 13.62 3.36 -2.63
N ARG A 189 14.82 2.75 -2.67
CA ARG A 189 15.21 1.71 -3.63
C ARG A 189 15.95 0.57 -2.95
N ALA A 190 15.76 -0.63 -3.48
CA ALA A 190 16.63 -1.77 -3.20
C ALA A 190 17.97 -1.63 -3.94
N PRO A 191 19.03 -2.39 -3.55
CA PRO A 191 20.35 -2.32 -4.17
C PRO A 191 20.36 -2.65 -5.67
N ASP A 192 19.44 -3.47 -6.15
CA ASP A 192 19.26 -3.82 -7.57
C ASP A 192 18.48 -2.75 -8.37
N GLY A 193 18.11 -1.64 -7.71
CA GLY A 193 17.42 -0.51 -8.32
C GLY A 193 15.90 -0.57 -8.28
N VAL A 194 15.30 -1.66 -7.78
CA VAL A 194 13.85 -1.78 -7.62
C VAL A 194 13.31 -0.66 -6.73
N ILE A 195 12.20 -0.03 -7.15
CA ILE A 195 11.54 1.02 -6.39
C ILE A 195 10.76 0.39 -5.24
N GLU A 196 11.18 0.67 -4.03
CA GLU A 196 10.61 0.12 -2.80
C GLU A 196 9.69 1.09 -2.06
N ALA A 197 9.79 2.39 -2.35
CA ALA A 197 8.83 3.36 -1.84
C ALA A 197 8.65 4.54 -2.79
N ILE A 198 7.43 5.08 -2.79
CA ILE A 198 7.04 6.28 -3.53
C ILE A 198 6.30 7.25 -2.62
N VAL A 199 6.44 8.53 -2.92
CA VAL A 199 5.65 9.62 -2.31
C VAL A 199 5.16 10.58 -3.39
N HIS A 200 4.02 11.21 -3.17
CA HIS A 200 3.55 12.24 -4.08
C HIS A 200 4.12 13.61 -3.70
N THR A 201 4.45 14.44 -4.68
CA THR A 201 5.12 15.74 -4.50
C THR A 201 4.33 16.76 -3.69
N SER A 202 3.00 16.71 -3.74
CA SER A 202 2.12 17.72 -3.13
C SER A 202 0.94 17.14 -2.34
N ALA A 203 0.54 15.89 -2.62
CA ALA A 203 -0.55 15.23 -1.91
C ALA A 203 -0.01 14.27 -0.85
N PRO A 204 -0.77 13.97 0.21
CA PRO A 204 -0.34 13.09 1.29
C PRO A 204 -0.49 11.60 0.92
N LEU A 205 0.08 11.21 -0.24
CA LEU A 205 0.06 9.85 -0.75
C LEU A 205 1.45 9.22 -0.60
N THR A 206 1.50 8.05 0.01
CA THR A 206 2.72 7.29 0.25
C THR A 206 2.49 5.83 -0.13
N GLY A 207 3.47 5.20 -0.77
CA GLY A 207 3.46 3.77 -1.04
C GLY A 207 4.76 3.11 -0.60
N VAL A 208 4.68 1.91 -0.01
CA VAL A 208 5.81 1.07 0.35
C VAL A 208 5.61 -0.32 -0.23
N GLN A 209 6.66 -0.90 -0.81
CA GLN A 209 6.58 -2.20 -1.50
C GLN A 209 6.74 -3.37 -0.53
N TRP A 210 7.43 -3.18 0.60
CA TRP A 210 7.58 -4.19 1.65
C TRP A 210 6.33 -4.31 2.53
N HIS A 211 6.35 -5.26 3.47
CA HIS A 211 5.25 -5.58 4.39
C HIS A 211 5.51 -5.06 5.81
N PRO A 212 5.27 -3.75 6.11
CA PRO A 212 5.40 -3.21 7.46
C PRO A 212 4.33 -3.76 8.42
N GLU A 213 3.27 -4.37 7.89
CA GLU A 213 2.19 -5.01 8.63
C GLU A 213 2.51 -6.43 9.10
N HIS A 214 3.63 -7.02 8.67
CA HIS A 214 4.02 -8.35 9.13
C HIS A 214 4.09 -8.39 10.67
N PRO A 215 3.53 -9.41 11.36
CA PRO A 215 3.40 -9.43 12.82
C PRO A 215 4.70 -9.15 13.59
N SER A 216 5.84 -9.61 13.07
CA SER A 216 7.14 -9.40 13.72
C SER A 216 7.62 -7.94 13.73
N VAL A 217 7.09 -7.07 12.86
CA VAL A 217 7.54 -5.67 12.69
C VAL A 217 6.42 -4.65 12.75
N SER A 218 5.16 -5.06 12.82
CA SER A 218 3.99 -4.16 12.71
C SER A 218 3.97 -3.07 13.78
N LEU A 219 4.35 -3.37 15.02
CA LEU A 219 4.40 -2.40 16.12
C LEU A 219 5.53 -1.36 15.98
N THR A 220 6.50 -1.60 15.12
CA THR A 220 7.60 -0.66 14.87
C THR A 220 7.47 0.01 13.52
N GLN A 221 7.34 -0.74 12.43
CA GLN A 221 7.33 -0.19 11.08
C GLN A 221 5.96 0.37 10.70
N LEU A 222 4.88 -0.39 10.87
CA LEU A 222 3.54 0.06 10.47
C LEU A 222 3.07 1.22 11.35
N THR A 223 3.27 1.17 12.67
CA THR A 223 2.88 2.31 13.54
C THR A 223 3.59 3.60 13.17
N GLY A 224 4.84 3.55 12.71
CA GLY A 224 5.56 4.72 12.19
C GLY A 224 4.85 5.33 10.98
N LEU A 225 4.49 4.50 9.99
CA LEU A 225 3.76 4.92 8.79
C LEU A 225 2.33 5.40 9.12
N LEU A 226 1.63 4.76 10.04
CA LEU A 226 0.32 5.23 10.49
C LEU A 226 0.39 6.59 11.18
N ARG A 227 1.37 6.83 12.03
CA ARG A 227 1.61 8.17 12.62
C ARG A 227 1.93 9.23 11.57
N ARG A 228 2.56 8.84 10.44
CA ARG A 228 2.72 9.74 9.29
C ARG A 228 1.37 10.15 8.72
N LEU A 229 0.43 9.21 8.50
CA LEU A 229 -0.94 9.52 8.07
C LEU A 229 -1.62 10.49 9.04
N GLU A 230 -1.46 10.30 10.34
CA GLU A 230 -2.00 11.22 11.35
C GLU A 230 -1.43 12.64 11.20
N ARG A 231 -0.10 12.76 11.08
CA ARG A 231 0.53 14.08 10.88
C ARG A 231 0.02 14.76 9.61
N GLN A 232 -0.16 14.00 8.53
CA GLN A 232 -0.68 14.49 7.26
C GLN A 232 -2.15 14.92 7.39
N HIS A 233 -2.99 14.13 8.04
CA HIS A 233 -4.39 14.46 8.32
C HIS A 233 -4.51 15.75 9.12
N ARG A 234 -3.78 15.90 10.22
CA ARG A 234 -3.78 17.11 11.05
C ARG A 234 -3.34 18.36 10.25
N ARG A 235 -2.34 18.23 9.37
CA ARG A 235 -1.91 19.33 8.49
C ARG A 235 -3.02 19.75 7.53
N ALA A 236 -3.73 18.79 6.93
CA ALA A 236 -4.85 19.06 6.05
C ALA A 236 -6.02 19.73 6.78
N GLU A 237 -6.33 19.33 8.01
CA GLU A 237 -7.35 19.98 8.85
C GLU A 237 -6.99 21.43 9.13
N VAL A 238 -5.75 21.70 9.55
CA VAL A 238 -5.27 23.08 9.83
C VAL A 238 -5.34 23.95 8.59
N ALA A 239 -5.00 23.42 7.41
CA ALA A 239 -5.05 24.16 6.16
C ALA A 239 -6.49 24.50 5.68
N ARG A 240 -7.50 23.79 6.18
CA ARG A 240 -8.94 24.05 5.90
C ARG A 240 -9.57 25.06 6.85
N LEU A 241 -8.92 25.43 7.95
CA LEU A 241 -9.44 26.41 8.88
C LEU A 241 -9.37 27.83 8.24
N PRO A 242 -10.40 28.67 8.43
CA PRO A 242 -10.32 30.05 7.98
C PRO A 242 -9.19 30.79 8.70
N PRO A 243 -8.53 31.75 8.04
CA PRO A 243 -7.51 32.57 8.69
C PRO A 243 -8.11 33.21 9.95
N ARG A 244 -7.39 33.12 11.08
CA ARG A 244 -7.82 33.78 12.32
C ARG A 244 -7.91 35.29 12.01
N SER A 245 -9.11 35.85 12.17
CA SER A 245 -9.29 37.30 12.10
C SER A 245 -8.39 37.93 13.17
N ALA A 246 -7.49 38.83 12.74
CA ALA A 246 -6.64 39.62 13.59
C ALA A 246 -7.45 40.67 14.38
#